data_46e555540b82a7f6015e3bba9cd50b6c
#
_entry.id   46e555540b82a7f6015e3bba9cd50b6c
#
_cell.length_a   1.000
_cell.length_b   1.000
_cell.length_c   1.000
_cell.angle_alpha   90.00
_cell.angle_beta   90.00
_cell.angle_gamma   90.00
#
_symmetry.space_group_name_H-M   'P 1'
#
loop_
_entity.id
_entity.type
_entity.pdbx_description
1 polymer ?
#
loop_
_entity_poly.entity_id
_entity_poly.type
_entity_poly.pdbx_seq_one_letter_code
_entity_poly.pdbx_strand_id
1 'polypeptide(L)'
;CLCGIDIINPLTDPDFEHYANGFYELRKAKGMTPEKARETIKNTLFYACMMIKEGKADGMVSGAINTTGNTLRPGLQIIKMAKGINTISSCFIMEIPNKEYGDNGLMLFGDCAININPNPDELASIAIATANTAKTLLGMDPKVAMLSFSTKGSAKHENVDKVTAALAKVKEL
;
A
#
# COMPACT_ATOMS: atom_id res chain seq x y z
N CYS A 1 25.18 -15.55 -5.07
CA CYS A 1 24.74 -16.53 -6.05
C CYS A 1 23.27 -16.30 -6.38
N LEU A 2 22.92 -16.11 -7.66
CA LEU A 2 21.53 -15.89 -8.12
C LEU A 2 20.86 -17.20 -8.60
N CYS A 3 21.30 -18.35 -8.07
CA CYS A 3 20.74 -19.64 -8.43
C CYS A 3 19.26 -19.71 -7.99
N GLY A 4 18.38 -20.05 -8.92
CA GLY A 4 16.94 -20.17 -8.67
C GLY A 4 16.18 -18.84 -8.72
N ILE A 5 16.78 -17.79 -9.26
CA ILE A 5 16.13 -16.49 -9.50
C ILE A 5 16.02 -16.24 -11.00
N ASP A 6 14.82 -15.98 -11.48
CA ASP A 6 14.59 -15.56 -12.86
C ASP A 6 14.88 -14.07 -13.00
N ILE A 7 15.67 -13.70 -14.02
CA ILE A 7 15.97 -12.32 -14.35
C ILE A 7 15.16 -11.95 -15.59
N ILE A 8 14.17 -11.07 -15.39
CA ILE A 8 13.27 -10.60 -16.44
C ILE A 8 13.68 -9.20 -16.87
N ASN A 9 13.98 -9.04 -18.16
CA ASN A 9 14.16 -7.72 -18.77
C ASN A 9 12.93 -7.38 -19.60
N PRO A 10 12.15 -6.36 -19.21
CA PRO A 10 10.94 -5.97 -19.96
C PRO A 10 11.14 -5.79 -21.46
N LEU A 11 12.31 -5.33 -21.88
CA LEU A 11 12.58 -5.05 -23.30
C LEU A 11 12.77 -6.29 -24.16
N THR A 12 13.05 -7.43 -23.56
CA THR A 12 13.34 -8.70 -24.25
C THR A 12 12.43 -9.84 -23.84
N ASP A 13 11.54 -9.58 -22.85
CA ASP A 13 10.61 -10.57 -22.36
C ASP A 13 9.52 -10.89 -23.39
N PRO A 14 9.19 -12.16 -23.66
CA PRO A 14 8.14 -12.53 -24.61
C PRO A 14 6.74 -12.03 -24.21
N ASP A 15 6.48 -11.81 -22.93
CA ASP A 15 5.19 -11.33 -22.43
C ASP A 15 5.02 -9.79 -22.55
N PHE A 16 6.03 -9.06 -23.07
CA PHE A 16 6.00 -7.60 -23.16
C PHE A 16 4.75 -7.06 -23.88
N GLU A 17 4.44 -7.59 -25.06
CA GLU A 17 3.29 -7.14 -25.86
C GLU A 17 1.96 -7.48 -25.16
N HIS A 18 1.89 -8.63 -24.49
CA HIS A 18 0.73 -9.01 -23.72
C HIS A 18 0.45 -8.02 -22.59
N TYR A 19 1.48 -7.65 -21.82
CA TYR A 19 1.36 -6.67 -20.74
C TYR A 19 1.09 -5.25 -21.24
N ALA A 20 1.68 -4.84 -22.36
CA ALA A 20 1.41 -3.54 -22.98
C ALA A 20 -0.06 -3.41 -23.42
N ASN A 21 -0.59 -4.45 -24.06
CA ASN A 21 -2.01 -4.52 -24.45
C ASN A 21 -2.93 -4.56 -23.22
N GLY A 22 -2.61 -5.37 -22.22
CA GLY A 22 -3.35 -5.44 -20.96
C GLY A 22 -3.42 -4.08 -20.25
N PHE A 23 -2.30 -3.37 -20.18
CA PHE A 23 -2.25 -2.03 -19.59
C PHE A 23 -3.04 -1.00 -20.42
N TYR A 24 -2.97 -1.07 -21.75
CA TYR A 24 -3.81 -0.25 -22.63
C TYR A 24 -5.29 -0.47 -22.32
N GLU A 25 -5.77 -1.72 -22.27
CA GLU A 25 -7.16 -2.04 -21.98
C GLU A 25 -7.61 -1.49 -20.61
N LEU A 26 -6.75 -1.56 -19.59
CA LEU A 26 -7.03 -1.01 -18.26
C LEU A 26 -7.19 0.51 -18.26
N ARG A 27 -6.55 1.21 -19.20
CA ARG A 27 -6.40 2.67 -19.17
C ARG A 27 -6.98 3.41 -20.38
N LYS A 28 -7.48 2.72 -21.41
CA LYS A 28 -8.03 3.34 -22.64
C LYS A 28 -9.13 4.36 -22.36
N ALA A 29 -10.02 4.08 -21.40
CA ALA A 29 -11.08 5.01 -20.98
C ALA A 29 -10.53 6.31 -20.33
N LYS A 30 -9.24 6.36 -19.98
CA LYS A 30 -8.55 7.54 -19.42
C LYS A 30 -7.56 8.17 -20.42
N GLY A 31 -7.75 7.92 -21.72
CA GLY A 31 -6.96 8.54 -22.79
C GLY A 31 -5.59 7.89 -23.04
N MET A 32 -5.37 6.65 -22.59
CA MET A 32 -4.18 5.89 -22.95
C MET A 32 -4.25 5.49 -24.43
N THR A 33 -3.13 5.61 -25.13
CA THR A 33 -2.98 5.06 -26.49
C THR A 33 -2.11 3.80 -26.45
N PRO A 34 -2.20 2.90 -27.47
CA PRO A 34 -1.35 1.71 -27.52
C PRO A 34 0.14 2.04 -27.45
N GLU A 35 0.58 3.09 -28.14
CA GLU A 35 1.97 3.52 -28.17
C GLU A 35 2.45 3.99 -26.79
N LYS A 36 1.63 4.79 -26.10
CA LYS A 36 1.93 5.24 -24.73
C LYS A 36 1.95 4.07 -23.75
N ALA A 37 1.06 3.10 -23.91
CA ALA A 37 1.04 1.89 -23.08
C ALA A 37 2.33 1.09 -23.25
N ARG A 38 2.76 0.84 -24.49
CA ARG A 38 4.04 0.16 -24.80
C ARG A 38 5.23 0.90 -24.19
N GLU A 39 5.29 2.23 -24.32
CA GLU A 39 6.36 3.02 -23.72
C GLU A 39 6.35 2.95 -22.18
N THR A 40 5.17 2.97 -21.57
CA THR A 40 5.02 2.90 -20.12
C THR A 40 5.45 1.55 -19.56
N ILE A 41 5.12 0.44 -20.23
CA ILE A 41 5.44 -0.92 -19.79
C ILE A 41 6.95 -1.25 -19.87
N LYS A 42 7.75 -0.48 -20.59
CA LYS A 42 9.21 -0.57 -20.51
C LYS A 42 9.75 -0.27 -19.12
N ASN A 43 9.00 0.48 -18.31
CA ASN A 43 9.36 0.76 -16.94
C ASN A 43 9.16 -0.48 -16.06
N THR A 44 10.19 -0.89 -15.35
CA THR A 44 10.22 -2.11 -14.54
C THR A 44 9.14 -2.16 -13.46
N LEU A 45 8.74 -1.02 -12.87
CA LEU A 45 7.68 -0.96 -11.87
C LEU A 45 6.31 -1.23 -12.48
N PHE A 46 6.03 -0.69 -13.66
CA PHE A 46 4.79 -0.97 -14.38
C PHE A 46 4.75 -2.41 -14.85
N TYR A 47 5.87 -2.91 -15.34
CA TYR A 47 6.00 -4.31 -15.76
C TYR A 47 5.73 -5.27 -14.60
N ALA A 48 6.39 -5.06 -13.46
CA ALA A 48 6.19 -5.87 -12.26
C ALA A 48 4.75 -5.82 -11.74
N CYS A 49 4.09 -4.66 -11.79
CA CYS A 49 2.68 -4.55 -11.44
C CYS A 49 1.77 -5.34 -12.41
N MET A 50 2.10 -5.42 -13.71
CA MET A 50 1.37 -6.26 -14.65
C MET A 50 1.58 -7.75 -14.35
N MET A 51 2.80 -8.17 -13.99
CA MET A 51 3.07 -9.55 -13.55
C MET A 51 2.21 -9.93 -12.34
N ILE A 52 2.08 -9.05 -11.34
CA ILE A 52 1.20 -9.28 -10.18
C ILE A 52 -0.26 -9.36 -10.64
N LYS A 53 -0.68 -8.45 -11.51
CA LYS A 53 -2.06 -8.40 -12.02
C LYS A 53 -2.47 -9.69 -12.72
N GLU A 54 -1.55 -10.32 -13.43
CA GLU A 54 -1.74 -11.57 -14.17
C GLU A 54 -1.43 -12.83 -13.33
N GLY A 55 -1.10 -12.67 -12.04
CA GLY A 55 -0.80 -13.78 -11.12
C GLY A 55 0.53 -14.47 -11.38
N LYS A 56 1.48 -13.81 -12.06
CA LYS A 56 2.85 -14.30 -12.27
C LYS A 56 3.78 -13.98 -11.09
N ALA A 57 3.34 -13.09 -10.20
CA ALA A 57 4.03 -12.75 -8.95
C ALA A 57 2.99 -12.40 -7.88
N ASP A 58 3.32 -12.66 -6.62
CA ASP A 58 2.44 -12.40 -5.47
C ASP A 58 2.60 -10.98 -4.90
N GLY A 59 3.75 -10.35 -5.14
CA GLY A 59 4.06 -9.02 -4.64
C GLY A 59 5.29 -8.40 -5.30
N MET A 60 5.59 -7.17 -4.92
CA MET A 60 6.75 -6.44 -5.42
C MET A 60 7.48 -5.74 -4.27
N VAL A 61 8.80 -5.89 -4.25
CA VAL A 61 9.69 -5.09 -3.39
C VAL A 61 10.43 -4.09 -4.27
N SER A 62 10.33 -2.81 -3.94
CA SER A 62 10.93 -1.72 -4.72
C SER A 62 11.22 -0.52 -3.83
N GLY A 63 11.96 0.47 -4.36
CA GLY A 63 12.21 1.76 -3.71
C GLY A 63 13.66 2.17 -3.61
N ALA A 64 14.62 1.29 -3.88
CA ALA A 64 16.04 1.59 -3.76
C ALA A 64 16.49 2.79 -4.63
N ILE A 65 15.95 2.89 -5.85
CA ILE A 65 16.26 3.94 -6.83
C ILE A 65 15.03 4.73 -7.28
N ASN A 66 13.87 4.47 -6.67
CA ASN A 66 12.61 5.11 -7.03
C ASN A 66 12.03 5.88 -5.85
N THR A 67 11.40 7.00 -6.14
CA THR A 67 10.61 7.73 -5.13
C THR A 67 9.35 6.96 -4.77
N THR A 68 8.79 7.24 -3.59
CA THR A 68 7.50 6.69 -3.14
C THR A 68 6.40 6.89 -4.20
N GLY A 69 6.29 8.10 -4.77
CA GLY A 69 5.29 8.40 -5.80
C GLY A 69 5.48 7.58 -7.08
N ASN A 70 6.71 7.33 -7.51
CA ASN A 70 7.00 6.50 -8.68
C ASN A 70 6.65 5.03 -8.44
N THR A 71 6.87 4.53 -7.23
CA THR A 71 6.53 3.15 -6.84
C THR A 71 5.02 2.96 -6.71
N LEU A 72 4.30 3.93 -6.13
CA LEU A 72 2.85 3.84 -5.92
C LEU A 72 2.04 4.01 -7.20
N ARG A 73 2.50 4.84 -8.14
CA ARG A 73 1.75 5.16 -9.36
C ARG A 73 1.33 3.92 -10.17
N PRO A 74 2.23 2.96 -10.50
CA PRO A 74 1.83 1.73 -11.20
C PRO A 74 0.86 0.88 -10.37
N GLY A 75 1.07 0.75 -9.07
CA GLY A 75 0.15 0.05 -8.16
C GLY A 75 -1.27 0.60 -8.26
N LEU A 76 -1.42 1.94 -8.17
CA LEU A 76 -2.70 2.63 -8.30
C LEU A 76 -3.36 2.45 -9.67
N GLN A 77 -2.57 2.42 -10.71
CA GLN A 77 -3.09 2.35 -12.08
C GLN A 77 -3.48 0.93 -12.49
N ILE A 78 -2.80 -0.09 -11.97
CA ILE A 78 -2.91 -1.49 -12.39
C ILE A 78 -3.61 -2.34 -11.33
N ILE A 79 -3.06 -2.36 -10.10
CA ILE A 79 -3.57 -3.20 -9.00
C ILE A 79 -4.85 -2.59 -8.43
N LYS A 80 -4.87 -1.26 -8.23
CA LYS A 80 -5.96 -0.49 -7.61
C LYS A 80 -6.09 -0.78 -6.10
N MET A 81 -7.05 -0.13 -5.47
CA MET A 81 -7.39 -0.36 -4.07
C MET A 81 -8.22 -1.62 -3.88
N ALA A 82 -8.06 -2.30 -2.74
CA ALA A 82 -8.91 -3.40 -2.35
C ALA A 82 -10.37 -2.93 -2.15
N LYS A 83 -11.31 -3.85 -2.31
CA LYS A 83 -12.74 -3.55 -2.08
C LYS A 83 -12.95 -3.09 -0.64
N GLY A 84 -13.71 -2.01 -0.46
CA GLY A 84 -14.01 -1.44 0.85
C GLY A 84 -12.93 -0.51 1.40
N ILE A 85 -11.78 -0.39 0.74
CA ILE A 85 -10.73 0.56 1.10
C ILE A 85 -10.88 1.82 0.24
N ASN A 86 -11.09 2.95 0.89
CA ASN A 86 -11.30 4.24 0.23
C ASN A 86 -10.06 5.14 0.26
N THR A 87 -9.07 4.80 1.09
CA THR A 87 -7.86 5.61 1.30
C THR A 87 -6.63 4.71 1.21
N ILE A 88 -5.69 5.09 0.35
CA ILE A 88 -4.39 4.44 0.31
C ILE A 88 -3.61 4.87 1.53
N SER A 89 -3.00 3.92 2.20
CA SER A 89 -2.13 4.17 3.34
C SER A 89 -0.87 3.32 3.27
N SER A 90 0.10 3.72 4.08
CA SER A 90 1.35 2.98 4.28
C SER A 90 1.49 2.59 5.74
N CYS A 91 2.31 1.60 6.02
CA CYS A 91 2.72 1.29 7.38
C CYS A 91 4.19 0.90 7.43
N PHE A 92 4.83 1.22 8.54
CA PHE A 92 6.09 0.57 8.94
C PHE A 92 5.79 -0.71 9.70
N ILE A 93 6.50 -1.75 9.36
CA ILE A 93 6.58 -2.98 10.15
C ILE A 93 7.89 -2.89 10.92
N MET A 94 7.80 -2.78 12.24
CA MET A 94 8.95 -2.60 13.12
C MET A 94 9.13 -3.84 13.97
N GLU A 95 10.36 -4.37 13.96
CA GLU A 95 10.78 -5.38 14.91
C GLU A 95 11.72 -4.73 15.93
N ILE A 96 11.33 -4.78 17.20
CA ILE A 96 12.11 -4.24 18.31
C ILE A 96 12.72 -5.37 19.15
N PRO A 97 13.94 -5.16 19.69
CA PRO A 97 14.62 -6.21 20.46
C PRO A 97 13.86 -6.64 21.72
N ASN A 98 13.18 -5.70 22.41
CA ASN A 98 12.39 -6.02 23.58
C ASN A 98 11.05 -6.67 23.18
N LYS A 99 10.95 -7.95 23.43
CA LYS A 99 9.80 -8.79 23.05
C LYS A 99 8.55 -8.60 23.92
N GLU A 100 8.62 -7.78 24.96
CA GLU A 100 7.45 -7.43 25.79
C GLU A 100 6.51 -6.45 25.10
N TYR A 101 7.01 -5.70 24.09
CA TYR A 101 6.21 -4.74 23.34
C TYR A 101 5.60 -5.37 22.08
N GLY A 102 4.42 -4.91 21.72
CA GLY A 102 3.70 -5.37 20.53
C GLY A 102 3.38 -6.86 20.59
N ASP A 103 3.44 -7.52 19.45
CA ASP A 103 3.31 -8.97 19.34
C ASP A 103 4.72 -9.57 19.20
N ASN A 104 5.28 -9.99 20.34
CA ASN A 104 6.63 -10.54 20.43
C ASN A 104 7.68 -9.63 19.75
N GLY A 105 7.59 -8.32 19.99
CA GLY A 105 8.46 -7.30 19.43
C GLY A 105 8.02 -6.73 18.09
N LEU A 106 6.99 -7.28 17.45
CA LEU A 106 6.46 -6.75 16.20
C LEU A 106 5.39 -5.70 16.45
N MET A 107 5.49 -4.58 15.75
CA MET A 107 4.56 -3.45 15.79
C MET A 107 4.38 -2.85 14.39
N LEU A 108 3.17 -2.39 14.07
CA LEU A 108 2.89 -1.65 12.85
C LEU A 108 2.54 -0.20 13.18
N PHE A 109 3.06 0.73 12.38
CA PHE A 109 2.79 2.16 12.49
C PHE A 109 2.20 2.66 11.17
N GLY A 110 0.94 2.98 11.15
CA GLY A 110 0.23 3.52 9.98
C GLY A 110 -0.44 4.87 10.31
N ASP A 111 -0.51 5.81 9.41
CA ASP A 111 0.17 5.97 8.15
C ASP A 111 1.52 6.64 8.35
N CYS A 112 2.53 6.24 7.60
CA CYS A 112 3.89 6.73 7.80
C CYS A 112 4.43 7.61 6.66
N ALA A 113 3.76 7.67 5.48
CA ALA A 113 4.36 8.35 4.33
C ALA A 113 3.39 8.86 3.25
N ILE A 114 2.10 8.58 3.31
CA ILE A 114 1.18 8.89 2.21
C ILE A 114 0.21 10.02 2.57
N ASN A 115 -0.46 9.92 3.72
CA ASN A 115 -1.47 10.88 4.13
C ASN A 115 -0.90 11.90 5.11
N ILE A 116 -0.81 13.16 4.69
CA ILE A 116 -0.21 14.23 5.50
C ILE A 116 -1.16 14.64 6.64
N ASN A 117 -2.44 14.79 6.35
CA ASN A 117 -3.45 15.21 7.32
C ASN A 117 -4.79 14.53 7.01
N PRO A 118 -4.95 13.25 7.34
CA PRO A 118 -6.16 12.50 7.06
C PRO A 118 -7.35 13.08 7.85
N ASN A 119 -8.52 13.12 7.23
CA ASN A 119 -9.79 13.39 7.91
C ASN A 119 -10.24 12.16 8.73
N PRO A 120 -11.32 12.24 9.54
CA PRO A 120 -11.75 11.12 10.38
C PRO A 120 -12.06 9.83 9.62
N ASP A 121 -12.62 9.92 8.40
CA ASP A 121 -12.95 8.74 7.58
C ASP A 121 -11.69 8.09 7.03
N GLU A 122 -10.76 8.91 6.54
CA GLU A 122 -9.46 8.45 6.07
C GLU A 122 -8.65 7.81 7.21
N LEU A 123 -8.65 8.44 8.40
CA LEU A 123 -7.94 7.90 9.56
C LEU A 123 -8.53 6.57 10.04
N ALA A 124 -9.85 6.41 10.01
CA ALA A 124 -10.50 5.13 10.29
C ALA A 124 -10.12 4.06 9.25
N SER A 125 -10.12 4.43 7.95
CA SER A 125 -9.70 3.54 6.86
C SER A 125 -8.23 3.11 7.02
N ILE A 126 -7.34 4.02 7.40
CA ILE A 126 -5.92 3.74 7.67
C ILE A 126 -5.78 2.72 8.82
N ALA A 127 -6.52 2.92 9.92
CA ALA A 127 -6.50 2.02 11.07
C ALA A 127 -6.92 0.60 10.69
N ILE A 128 -8.01 0.45 9.94
CA ILE A 128 -8.52 -0.84 9.47
C ILE A 128 -7.55 -1.50 8.48
N ALA A 129 -7.01 -0.73 7.53
CA ALA A 129 -6.06 -1.25 6.55
C ALA A 129 -4.76 -1.73 7.22
N THR A 130 -4.26 -0.99 8.22
CA THR A 130 -3.07 -1.38 8.99
C THR A 130 -3.33 -2.63 9.82
N ALA A 131 -4.49 -2.74 10.48
CA ALA A 131 -4.89 -3.93 11.21
C ALA A 131 -5.02 -5.16 10.30
N ASN A 132 -5.61 -5.00 9.12
CA ASN A 132 -5.70 -6.07 8.13
C ASN A 132 -4.32 -6.51 7.63
N THR A 133 -3.39 -5.59 7.43
CA THR A 133 -2.00 -5.90 7.07
C THR A 133 -1.32 -6.71 8.17
N ALA A 134 -1.48 -6.31 9.45
CA ALA A 134 -0.96 -7.07 10.59
C ALA A 134 -1.48 -8.51 10.62
N LYS A 135 -2.78 -8.67 10.39
CA LYS A 135 -3.42 -10.00 10.40
C LYS A 135 -3.00 -10.85 9.20
N THR A 136 -3.06 -10.30 7.99
CA THR A 136 -2.89 -11.10 6.77
C THR A 136 -1.43 -11.36 6.43
N LEU A 137 -0.55 -10.39 6.67
CA LEU A 137 0.87 -10.50 6.33
C LEU A 137 1.70 -11.10 7.46
N LEU A 138 1.37 -10.79 8.71
CA LEU A 138 2.17 -11.17 9.88
C LEU A 138 1.49 -12.21 10.78
N GLY A 139 0.24 -12.57 10.52
CA GLY A 139 -0.51 -13.52 11.35
C GLY A 139 -0.82 -13.01 12.77
N MET A 140 -0.72 -11.69 13.01
CA MET A 140 -0.96 -11.07 14.32
C MET A 140 -2.46 -11.02 14.66
N ASP A 141 -2.77 -10.95 15.95
CA ASP A 141 -4.07 -10.52 16.47
C ASP A 141 -4.00 -9.01 16.81
N PRO A 142 -4.38 -8.11 15.87
CA PRO A 142 -4.05 -6.69 15.98
C PRO A 142 -4.87 -6.00 17.06
N LYS A 143 -4.17 -5.31 17.96
CA LYS A 143 -4.74 -4.34 18.91
C LYS A 143 -4.34 -2.95 18.47
N VAL A 144 -5.31 -2.15 18.02
CA VAL A 144 -5.05 -0.84 17.41
C VAL A 144 -5.20 0.27 18.44
N ALA A 145 -4.16 1.09 18.57
CA ALA A 145 -4.19 2.34 19.32
C ALA A 145 -4.19 3.52 18.34
N MET A 146 -5.18 4.39 18.45
CA MET A 146 -5.23 5.64 17.70
C MET A 146 -4.66 6.76 18.58
N LEU A 147 -3.56 7.36 18.10
CA LEU A 147 -2.75 8.27 18.90
C LEU A 147 -3.10 9.74 18.65
N SER A 148 -3.03 10.55 19.69
CA SER A 148 -3.04 12.01 19.63
C SER A 148 -2.03 12.57 20.62
N PHE A 149 -1.82 13.89 20.62
CA PHE A 149 -1.00 14.56 21.63
C PHE A 149 -1.64 14.58 23.03
N SER A 150 -2.93 14.27 23.12
CA SER A 150 -3.73 14.33 24.34
C SER A 150 -4.02 12.95 24.88
N THR A 151 -3.85 12.78 26.19
CA THR A 151 -4.40 11.64 26.91
C THR A 151 -5.93 11.75 26.93
N LYS A 152 -6.63 10.64 26.86
CA LYS A 152 -8.09 10.52 26.78
C LYS A 152 -8.83 11.55 27.66
N GLY A 153 -9.45 12.54 27.01
CA GLY A 153 -10.22 13.60 27.66
C GLY A 153 -9.43 14.74 28.30
N SER A 154 -8.08 14.75 28.23
CA SER A 154 -7.25 15.76 28.90
C SER A 154 -7.15 17.10 28.16
N ALA A 155 -7.43 17.15 26.86
CA ALA A 155 -7.43 18.37 26.08
C ALA A 155 -8.56 18.40 25.06
N LYS A 156 -8.98 19.61 24.68
CA LYS A 156 -9.92 19.87 23.58
C LYS A 156 -9.18 20.54 22.44
N HIS A 157 -9.21 19.92 21.27
CA HIS A 157 -8.59 20.45 20.04
C HIS A 157 -9.14 19.67 18.85
N GLU A 158 -9.22 20.32 17.68
CA GLU A 158 -9.72 19.69 16.45
C GLU A 158 -9.02 18.39 16.09
N ASN A 159 -7.71 18.27 16.34
CA ASN A 159 -6.95 17.06 16.13
C ASN A 159 -7.33 15.93 17.11
N VAL A 160 -7.77 16.24 18.31
CA VAL A 160 -8.31 15.26 19.27
C VAL A 160 -9.68 14.82 18.82
N ASP A 161 -10.53 15.77 18.42
CA ASP A 161 -11.90 15.48 17.93
C ASP A 161 -11.84 14.61 16.68
N LYS A 162 -10.89 14.87 15.78
CA LYS A 162 -10.61 14.05 14.60
C LYS A 162 -10.32 12.59 14.96
N VAL A 163 -9.42 12.34 15.92
CA VAL A 163 -9.04 10.99 16.35
C VAL A 163 -10.21 10.30 17.05
N THR A 164 -10.96 11.03 17.86
CA THR A 164 -12.14 10.51 18.57
C THR A 164 -13.25 10.12 17.58
N ALA A 165 -13.50 10.96 16.58
CA ALA A 165 -14.47 10.67 15.53
C ALA A 165 -14.05 9.44 14.69
N ALA A 166 -12.78 9.34 14.34
CA ALA A 166 -12.25 8.18 13.63
C ALA A 166 -12.37 6.89 14.46
N LEU A 167 -12.08 6.96 15.77
CA LEU A 167 -12.24 5.82 16.67
C LEU A 167 -13.70 5.33 16.76
N ALA A 168 -14.67 6.25 16.79
CA ALA A 168 -16.08 5.88 16.77
C ALA A 168 -16.42 5.08 15.50
N LYS A 169 -15.97 5.57 14.33
CA LYS A 169 -16.18 4.87 13.04
C LYS A 169 -15.52 3.50 12.97
N VAL A 170 -14.30 3.35 13.48
CA VAL A 170 -13.62 2.03 13.52
C VAL A 170 -14.39 1.01 14.36
N LYS A 171 -15.13 1.45 15.40
CA LYS A 171 -15.92 0.55 16.25
C LYS A 171 -17.26 0.13 15.63
N GLU A 172 -17.71 0.84 14.60
CA GLU A 172 -18.95 0.53 13.87
C GLU A 172 -18.72 -0.45 12.71
N LEU A 173 -17.47 -0.63 12.29
CA LEU A 173 -17.03 -1.47 11.16
C LEU A 173 -16.48 -2.81 11.64
#